data_7ff2db6ad222fac540ae18dd8c5b443e
#
_entry.id   7ff2db6ad222fac540ae18dd8c5b443e
#
_cell.length_a   1.000
_cell.length_b   1.000
_cell.length_c   1.000
_cell.angle_alpha   90.00
_cell.angle_beta   90.00
_cell.angle_gamma   90.00
#
_symmetry.space_group_name_H-M   'P 1'
#
loop_
_entity.id
_entity.type
_entity.pdbx_description
1 polymer ?
#
loop_
_entity_poly.entity_id
_entity_poly.type
_entity_poly.pdbx_seq_one_letter_code
_entity_poly.pdbx_strand_id
1 'polypeptide(L)'
;MEQTLCKVYGEPPEAIVKPELEFCPVVIREDTLEENREFLKDVKYGFSTWGMTVLTEEQIRDYFPKLECVFYAAGSVQYFARPFLNCGVRVFSAWRANGIPVAEFTLAQILLANKGYFQSLKKMKDHPGRFDEAAQYCDTFGGNYGKRVGLSVWASSAGISSDCLGIFVWRQWCSTPS
;
A
#
# COMPACT_ATOMS: atom_id res chain seq x y z
N MET A 1 -14.36 -0.59 3.97
CA MET A 1 -13.55 0.43 4.68
C MET A 1 -13.55 0.20 6.19
N GLU A 2 -14.69 0.03 6.81
CA GLU A 2 -14.90 -0.18 8.25
C GLU A 2 -14.02 -1.27 8.85
N GLN A 3 -14.07 -2.48 8.33
CA GLN A 3 -13.22 -3.60 8.80
C GLN A 3 -11.72 -3.32 8.64
N THR A 4 -11.33 -2.56 7.62
CA THR A 4 -9.93 -2.20 7.40
C THR A 4 -9.47 -1.15 8.41
N LEU A 5 -10.31 -0.18 8.73
CA LEU A 5 -9.99 0.83 9.74
C LEU A 5 -9.82 0.19 11.12
N CYS A 6 -10.76 -0.67 11.54
CA CYS A 6 -10.64 -1.41 12.81
C CYS A 6 -9.38 -2.29 12.85
N LYS A 7 -9.03 -2.93 11.75
CA LYS A 7 -7.86 -3.80 11.66
C LYS A 7 -6.54 -3.02 11.76
N VAL A 8 -6.48 -1.82 11.20
CA VAL A 8 -5.25 -1.01 11.13
C VAL A 8 -5.09 -0.13 12.37
N TYR A 9 -6.17 0.47 12.86
CA TYR A 9 -6.11 1.47 13.94
C TYR A 9 -6.62 0.95 15.29
N GLY A 10 -7.27 -0.23 15.32
CA GLY A 10 -7.77 -0.82 16.56
C GLY A 10 -8.97 -0.08 17.18
N GLU A 11 -9.51 0.93 16.50
CA GLU A 11 -10.63 1.73 16.97
C GLU A 11 -11.89 1.44 16.13
N PRO A 12 -13.09 1.55 16.72
CA PRO A 12 -14.32 1.43 15.97
C PRO A 12 -14.45 2.58 14.95
N PRO A 13 -15.06 2.32 13.79
CA PRO A 13 -15.19 3.31 12.72
C PRO A 13 -15.86 4.60 13.13
N GLU A 14 -16.82 4.53 14.06
CA GLU A 14 -17.57 5.67 14.57
C GLU A 14 -16.69 6.72 15.26
N ALA A 15 -15.54 6.29 15.82
CA ALA A 15 -14.57 7.20 16.43
C ALA A 15 -13.79 8.02 15.39
N ILE A 16 -13.74 7.54 14.14
CA ILE A 16 -12.91 8.11 13.06
C ILE A 16 -13.77 8.89 12.06
N VAL A 17 -15.03 8.50 11.92
CA VAL A 17 -15.98 9.10 10.97
C VAL A 17 -16.76 10.23 11.61
N LYS A 18 -16.74 11.41 10.97
CA LYS A 18 -17.53 12.55 11.44
C LYS A 18 -19.02 12.28 11.25
N PRO A 19 -19.86 12.63 12.26
CA PRO A 19 -21.31 12.37 12.21
C PRO A 19 -22.06 13.14 11.11
N GLU A 20 -21.42 14.15 10.51
CA GLU A 20 -22.02 14.93 9.42
C GLU A 20 -22.01 14.23 8.06
N LEU A 21 -21.32 13.08 7.95
CA LEU A 21 -21.26 12.32 6.70
C LEU A 21 -22.22 11.14 6.77
N GLU A 22 -23.16 11.09 5.84
CA GLU A 22 -24.01 9.93 5.61
C GLU A 22 -23.27 8.91 4.75
N PHE A 23 -23.06 7.73 5.30
CA PHE A 23 -22.39 6.63 4.61
C PHE A 23 -23.38 5.57 4.14
N CYS A 24 -23.13 5.02 2.96
CA CYS A 24 -23.80 3.82 2.53
C CYS A 24 -23.59 2.70 3.55
N PRO A 25 -24.64 2.07 4.09
CA PRO A 25 -24.53 1.02 5.09
C PRO A 25 -23.92 -0.28 4.52
N VAL A 26 -23.83 -0.37 3.20
CA VAL A 26 -23.35 -1.56 2.49
C VAL A 26 -22.04 -1.25 1.76
N VAL A 27 -21.11 -2.18 1.82
CA VAL A 27 -19.90 -2.11 0.99
C VAL A 27 -20.27 -2.43 -0.45
N ILE A 28 -20.09 -1.48 -1.34
CA ILE A 28 -20.42 -1.61 -2.75
C ILE A 28 -19.36 -2.44 -3.47
N ARG A 29 -19.80 -3.50 -4.13
CA ARG A 29 -19.05 -4.40 -4.98
C ARG A 29 -19.79 -4.58 -6.30
N GLU A 30 -19.16 -5.25 -7.24
CA GLU A 30 -19.76 -5.51 -8.54
C GLU A 30 -21.11 -6.28 -8.43
N ASP A 31 -21.17 -7.27 -7.55
CA ASP A 31 -22.34 -8.09 -7.27
C ASP A 31 -23.45 -7.36 -6.52
N THR A 32 -23.17 -6.25 -5.85
CA THR A 32 -24.14 -5.47 -5.06
C THR A 32 -24.60 -4.17 -5.74
N LEU A 33 -24.08 -3.85 -6.93
CA LEU A 33 -24.41 -2.61 -7.65
C LEU A 33 -25.90 -2.49 -7.93
N GLU A 34 -26.52 -3.51 -8.49
CA GLU A 34 -27.91 -3.48 -8.91
C GLU A 34 -28.87 -3.35 -7.73
N GLU A 35 -28.60 -4.06 -6.64
CA GLU A 35 -29.42 -4.01 -5.42
C GLU A 35 -29.42 -2.63 -4.77
N ASN A 36 -28.33 -1.87 -4.93
CA ASN A 36 -28.16 -0.55 -4.33
C ASN A 36 -28.33 0.61 -5.32
N ARG A 37 -28.81 0.34 -6.53
CA ARG A 37 -28.89 1.28 -7.64
C ARG A 37 -29.50 2.63 -7.27
N GLU A 38 -30.63 2.62 -6.58
CA GLU A 38 -31.32 3.85 -6.21
C GLU A 38 -30.53 4.72 -5.23
N PHE A 39 -29.86 4.10 -4.27
CA PHE A 39 -28.98 4.79 -3.35
C PHE A 39 -27.75 5.39 -4.07
N LEU A 40 -27.15 4.62 -5.00
CA LEU A 40 -25.93 5.00 -5.69
C LEU A 40 -26.09 6.22 -6.60
N LYS A 41 -27.30 6.48 -7.11
CA LYS A 41 -27.59 7.66 -7.94
C LYS A 41 -27.33 9.00 -7.25
N ASP A 42 -27.39 9.04 -5.93
CA ASP A 42 -27.20 10.25 -5.14
C ASP A 42 -25.80 10.37 -4.51
N VAL A 43 -24.97 9.35 -4.69
CA VAL A 43 -23.60 9.32 -4.14
C VAL A 43 -22.74 10.33 -4.87
N LYS A 44 -22.13 11.25 -4.10
CA LYS A 44 -21.18 12.25 -4.60
C LYS A 44 -19.73 11.88 -4.35
N TYR A 45 -19.46 11.13 -3.28
CA TYR A 45 -18.10 10.83 -2.84
C TYR A 45 -17.94 9.34 -2.61
N GLY A 46 -16.95 8.75 -3.27
CA GLY A 46 -16.55 7.37 -3.07
C GLY A 46 -15.34 7.26 -2.14
N PHE A 47 -15.42 6.38 -1.16
CA PHE A 47 -14.27 6.03 -0.31
C PHE A 47 -13.93 4.57 -0.50
N SER A 48 -12.67 4.28 -0.79
CA SER A 48 -12.22 2.91 -1.02
C SER A 48 -10.80 2.71 -0.51
N THR A 49 -10.39 1.46 -0.47
CA THR A 49 -9.05 1.00 -0.14
C THR A 49 -8.72 -0.24 -0.98
N TRP A 50 -7.85 -1.12 -0.53
CA TRP A 50 -7.51 -2.35 -1.24
C TRP A 50 -8.76 -3.13 -1.64
N GLY A 51 -8.77 -3.62 -2.88
CA GLY A 51 -9.94 -4.32 -3.44
C GLY A 51 -10.99 -3.39 -4.04
N MET A 52 -10.61 -2.18 -4.46
CA MET A 52 -11.49 -1.30 -5.24
C MET A 52 -12.04 -2.04 -6.45
N THR A 53 -13.36 -2.02 -6.61
CA THR A 53 -14.06 -2.60 -7.75
C THR A 53 -13.67 -1.87 -9.04
N VAL A 54 -13.35 -2.64 -10.07
CA VAL A 54 -13.08 -2.10 -11.41
C VAL A 54 -14.42 -1.93 -12.13
N LEU A 55 -14.78 -0.70 -12.43
CA LEU A 55 -16.02 -0.38 -13.13
C LEU A 55 -15.71 0.11 -14.54
N THR A 56 -16.62 -0.18 -15.48
CA THR A 56 -16.60 0.41 -16.80
C THR A 56 -17.13 1.85 -16.79
N GLU A 57 -16.85 2.64 -17.81
CA GLU A 57 -17.39 3.98 -17.96
C GLU A 57 -18.94 3.98 -17.99
N GLU A 58 -19.53 2.96 -18.62
CA GLU A 58 -20.98 2.79 -18.67
C GLU A 58 -21.57 2.56 -17.30
N GLN A 59 -20.97 1.65 -16.52
CA GLN A 59 -21.37 1.41 -15.14
C GLN A 59 -21.24 2.65 -14.26
N ILE A 60 -20.15 3.41 -14.42
CA ILE A 60 -19.96 4.65 -13.65
C ILE A 60 -21.06 5.67 -13.97
N ARG A 61 -21.38 5.88 -15.25
CA ARG A 61 -22.44 6.82 -15.66
C ARG A 61 -23.83 6.37 -15.23
N ASP A 62 -24.09 5.07 -15.24
CA ASP A 62 -25.40 4.49 -14.95
C ASP A 62 -25.69 4.42 -13.45
N TYR A 63 -24.73 3.92 -12.66
CA TYR A 63 -24.91 3.74 -11.22
C TYR A 63 -24.53 4.98 -10.39
N PHE A 64 -23.59 5.81 -10.87
CA PHE A 64 -23.03 6.92 -10.11
C PHE A 64 -23.09 8.26 -10.87
N PRO A 65 -24.26 8.69 -11.35
CA PRO A 65 -24.36 9.89 -12.20
C PRO A 65 -23.97 11.20 -11.50
N LYS A 66 -23.97 11.24 -10.16
CA LYS A 66 -23.59 12.40 -9.36
C LYS A 66 -22.20 12.30 -8.71
N LEU A 67 -21.44 11.26 -9.03
CA LEU A 67 -20.13 11.03 -8.41
C LEU A 67 -19.13 12.11 -8.85
N GLU A 68 -18.61 12.86 -7.91
CA GLU A 68 -17.67 13.95 -8.13
C GLU A 68 -16.22 13.50 -7.93
N CYS A 69 -15.98 12.66 -6.91
CA CYS A 69 -14.64 12.17 -6.66
C CYS A 69 -14.59 10.83 -5.88
N VAL A 70 -13.47 10.16 -6.01
CA VAL A 70 -13.11 8.93 -5.29
C VAL A 70 -11.85 9.19 -4.46
N PHE A 71 -11.93 8.89 -3.17
CA PHE A 71 -10.82 8.90 -2.24
C PHE A 71 -10.33 7.47 -2.01
N TYR A 72 -9.15 7.17 -2.49
CA TYR A 72 -8.54 5.85 -2.37
C TYR A 72 -7.48 5.85 -1.25
N ALA A 73 -7.80 5.23 -0.12
CA ALA A 73 -6.97 5.17 1.07
C ALA A 73 -5.81 4.15 0.98
N ALA A 74 -5.22 4.04 -0.22
CA ALA A 74 -4.05 3.21 -0.49
C ALA A 74 -3.16 3.85 -1.57
N GLY A 75 -2.27 3.07 -2.18
CA GLY A 75 -1.24 3.58 -3.08
C GLY A 75 -1.69 3.72 -4.53
N SER A 76 -1.43 2.69 -5.35
CA SER A 76 -1.64 2.74 -6.80
C SER A 76 -3.11 2.69 -7.20
N VAL A 77 -3.50 3.62 -8.05
CA VAL A 77 -4.85 3.73 -8.62
C VAL A 77 -4.92 3.27 -10.09
N GLN A 78 -3.82 2.85 -10.66
CA GLN A 78 -3.68 2.61 -12.10
C GLN A 78 -4.66 1.57 -12.65
N TYR A 79 -4.99 0.54 -11.86
CA TYR A 79 -5.81 -0.57 -12.33
C TYR A 79 -7.30 -0.23 -12.45
N PHE A 80 -7.80 0.84 -11.79
CA PHE A 80 -9.20 1.20 -11.79
C PHE A 80 -9.51 2.66 -12.18
N ALA A 81 -8.53 3.58 -12.05
CA ALA A 81 -8.83 5.01 -12.10
C ALA A 81 -9.23 5.53 -13.50
N ARG A 82 -8.75 4.91 -14.57
CA ARG A 82 -8.94 5.42 -15.95
C ARG A 82 -10.40 5.64 -16.31
N PRO A 83 -11.33 4.69 -16.12
CA PRO A 83 -12.74 4.90 -16.42
C PRO A 83 -13.38 6.05 -15.62
N PHE A 84 -13.01 6.19 -14.35
CA PHE A 84 -13.49 7.29 -13.50
C PHE A 84 -13.04 8.65 -14.05
N LEU A 85 -11.76 8.79 -14.39
CA LEU A 85 -11.21 10.01 -14.97
C LEU A 85 -11.87 10.35 -16.31
N ASN A 86 -12.14 9.37 -17.16
CA ASN A 86 -12.82 9.55 -18.43
C ASN A 86 -14.29 10.01 -18.23
N CYS A 87 -14.92 9.65 -17.14
CA CYS A 87 -16.23 10.14 -16.73
C CYS A 87 -16.20 11.50 -16.02
N GLY A 88 -15.03 12.14 -15.89
CA GLY A 88 -14.89 13.43 -15.20
C GLY A 88 -14.81 13.34 -13.68
N VAL A 89 -14.77 12.13 -13.12
CA VAL A 89 -14.64 11.89 -11.67
C VAL A 89 -13.19 12.07 -11.26
N ARG A 90 -12.95 12.88 -10.24
CA ARG A 90 -11.59 13.07 -9.68
C ARG A 90 -11.19 11.88 -8.81
N VAL A 91 -9.96 11.42 -8.93
CA VAL A 91 -9.44 10.31 -8.12
C VAL A 91 -8.27 10.80 -7.28
N PHE A 92 -8.41 10.66 -5.97
CA PHE A 92 -7.38 11.01 -4.99
C PHE A 92 -6.80 9.75 -4.37
N SER A 93 -5.49 9.68 -4.27
CA SER A 93 -4.77 8.54 -3.68
C SER A 93 -3.98 8.99 -2.45
N ALA A 94 -4.01 8.18 -1.39
CA ALA A 94 -3.21 8.36 -0.19
C ALA A 94 -1.81 7.74 -0.32
N TRP A 95 -1.23 7.71 -1.53
CA TRP A 95 0.03 7.02 -1.82
C TRP A 95 1.20 7.44 -0.92
N ARG A 96 1.26 8.72 -0.53
CA ARG A 96 2.30 9.23 0.38
C ARG A 96 2.18 8.61 1.76
N ALA A 97 0.98 8.65 2.35
CA ALA A 97 0.73 8.05 3.66
C ALA A 97 0.92 6.54 3.62
N ASN A 98 0.43 5.89 2.56
CA ASN A 98 0.63 4.45 2.35
C ASN A 98 2.11 4.06 2.16
N GLY A 99 2.93 4.96 1.63
CA GLY A 99 4.35 4.72 1.40
C GLY A 99 5.22 4.74 2.66
N ILE A 100 4.79 5.41 3.72
CA ILE A 100 5.58 5.54 4.96
C ILE A 100 5.88 4.17 5.59
N PRO A 101 4.89 3.33 5.95
CA PRO A 101 5.17 2.03 6.55
C PRO A 101 5.92 1.08 5.61
N VAL A 102 5.74 1.23 4.30
CA VAL A 102 6.52 0.46 3.31
C VAL A 102 7.99 0.84 3.34
N ALA A 103 8.29 2.14 3.44
CA ALA A 103 9.66 2.64 3.55
C ALA A 103 10.33 2.19 4.86
N GLU A 104 9.62 2.26 5.98
CA GLU A 104 10.09 1.79 7.29
C GLU A 104 10.38 0.29 7.27
N PHE A 105 9.46 -0.52 6.75
CA PHE A 105 9.65 -1.95 6.62
C PHE A 105 10.85 -2.27 5.73
N THR A 106 10.98 -1.60 4.58
CA THR A 106 12.10 -1.79 3.65
C THR A 106 13.44 -1.46 4.31
N LEU A 107 13.50 -0.33 5.02
CA LEU A 107 14.70 0.06 5.76
C LEU A 107 15.07 -0.97 6.82
N ALA A 108 14.10 -1.44 7.60
CA ALA A 108 14.34 -2.48 8.62
C ALA A 108 14.90 -3.77 8.00
N GLN A 109 14.33 -4.22 6.86
CA GLN A 109 14.84 -5.39 6.15
C GLN A 109 16.29 -5.21 5.66
N ILE A 110 16.63 -4.03 5.13
CA ILE A 110 18.00 -3.71 4.68
C ILE A 110 18.98 -3.77 5.85
N LEU A 111 18.64 -3.14 6.97
CA LEU A 111 19.50 -3.11 8.16
C LEU A 111 19.76 -4.51 8.71
N LEU A 112 18.71 -5.33 8.81
CA LEU A 112 18.80 -6.71 9.27
C LEU A 112 19.58 -7.60 8.29
N ALA A 113 19.31 -7.48 6.99
CA ALA A 113 19.98 -8.27 5.97
C ALA A 113 21.50 -8.02 5.97
N ASN A 114 21.93 -6.75 6.03
CA ASN A 114 23.34 -6.39 6.07
C ASN A 114 24.06 -6.86 7.34
N LYS A 115 23.31 -7.12 8.42
CA LYS A 115 23.84 -7.71 9.66
C LYS A 115 23.77 -9.25 9.69
N GLY A 116 23.31 -9.89 8.62
CA GLY A 116 23.19 -11.34 8.55
C GLY A 116 22.12 -11.96 9.44
N TYR A 117 21.13 -11.14 9.86
CA TYR A 117 20.07 -11.58 10.77
C TYR A 117 19.28 -12.79 10.25
N PHE A 118 18.86 -12.76 8.98
CA PHE A 118 18.08 -13.84 8.40
C PHE A 118 18.86 -15.14 8.29
N GLN A 119 20.15 -15.04 7.97
CA GLN A 119 21.05 -16.17 7.88
C GLN A 119 21.32 -16.80 9.26
N SER A 120 21.45 -15.95 10.29
CA SER A 120 21.63 -16.40 11.67
C SER A 120 20.38 -17.08 12.21
N LEU A 121 19.19 -16.54 11.92
CA LEU A 121 17.93 -17.20 12.26
C LEU A 121 17.80 -18.59 11.64
N LYS A 122 18.22 -18.74 10.38
CA LYS A 122 18.21 -20.03 9.72
C LYS A 122 19.15 -21.01 10.44
N LYS A 123 20.37 -20.59 10.77
CA LYS A 123 21.32 -21.42 11.53
C LYS A 123 20.78 -21.82 12.90
N MET A 124 20.14 -20.90 13.61
CA MET A 124 19.49 -21.21 14.90
C MET A 124 18.40 -22.26 14.79
N LYS A 125 17.60 -22.21 13.71
CA LYS A 125 16.55 -23.20 13.45
C LYS A 125 17.13 -24.57 13.08
N ASP A 126 18.16 -24.58 12.25
CA ASP A 126 18.79 -25.81 11.76
C ASP A 126 19.59 -26.51 12.87
N HIS A 127 20.08 -25.76 13.85
CA HIS A 127 20.90 -26.25 14.97
C HIS A 127 20.44 -25.71 16.33
N PRO A 128 19.31 -26.19 16.87
CA PRO A 128 18.80 -25.74 18.17
C PRO A 128 19.83 -25.96 19.28
N GLY A 129 20.04 -24.93 20.11
CA GLY A 129 20.98 -24.97 21.22
C GLY A 129 22.41 -24.49 20.92
N ARG A 130 22.72 -24.17 19.65
CA ARG A 130 24.02 -23.64 19.25
C ARG A 130 23.95 -22.13 18.98
N PHE A 131 23.47 -21.39 19.95
CA PHE A 131 23.26 -19.93 19.83
C PHE A 131 24.56 -19.15 19.59
N ASP A 132 25.66 -19.59 20.20
CA ASP A 132 26.98 -18.94 20.05
C ASP A 132 27.48 -18.98 18.62
N GLU A 133 27.29 -20.07 17.91
CA GLU A 133 27.67 -20.18 16.51
C GLU A 133 26.84 -19.28 15.60
N ALA A 134 25.54 -19.16 15.89
CA ALA A 134 24.67 -18.28 15.14
C ALA A 134 25.01 -16.79 15.39
N ALA A 135 25.37 -16.44 16.63
CA ALA A 135 25.83 -15.11 16.99
C ALA A 135 27.16 -14.76 16.29
N GLN A 136 28.15 -15.65 16.37
CA GLN A 136 29.46 -15.47 15.69
C GLN A 136 29.27 -15.33 14.17
N TYR A 137 28.28 -15.99 13.60
CA TYR A 137 28.01 -15.85 12.18
C TYR A 137 27.54 -14.45 11.80
N CYS A 138 26.80 -13.75 12.66
CA CYS A 138 26.46 -12.35 12.45
C CYS A 138 27.70 -11.45 12.31
N ASP A 139 28.79 -11.78 13.00
CA ASP A 139 30.02 -10.99 12.99
C ASP A 139 30.79 -11.12 11.66
N THR A 140 30.46 -12.12 10.84
CA THR A 140 31.00 -12.23 9.47
C THR A 140 30.42 -11.19 8.51
N PHE A 141 29.30 -10.56 8.86
CA PHE A 141 28.66 -9.53 8.05
C PHE A 141 29.14 -8.13 8.49
N GLY A 142 29.68 -7.38 7.57
CA GLY A 142 30.25 -6.05 7.82
C GLY A 142 29.26 -4.96 8.25
N GLY A 143 27.99 -5.30 8.38
CA GLY A 143 26.93 -4.37 8.78
C GLY A 143 26.62 -3.33 7.70
N ASN A 144 26.06 -2.20 8.12
CA ASN A 144 25.50 -1.19 7.22
C ASN A 144 26.50 -0.10 6.82
N TYR A 145 27.57 0.09 7.58
CA TYR A 145 28.53 1.17 7.35
C TYR A 145 29.24 1.00 6.00
N GLY A 146 29.22 2.05 5.19
CA GLY A 146 29.89 2.09 3.89
C GLY A 146 29.29 1.17 2.81
N LYS A 147 28.17 0.50 3.08
CA LYS A 147 27.51 -0.39 2.11
C LYS A 147 26.66 0.39 1.10
N ARG A 148 26.57 -0.17 -0.09
CA ARG A 148 25.64 0.30 -1.14
C ARG A 148 24.47 -0.68 -1.23
N VAL A 149 23.25 -0.14 -1.33
CA VAL A 149 22.02 -0.91 -1.45
C VAL A 149 21.34 -0.50 -2.75
N GLY A 150 21.02 -1.49 -3.57
CA GLY A 150 20.16 -1.32 -4.74
C GLY A 150 18.72 -1.59 -4.37
N LEU A 151 17.81 -0.68 -4.69
CA LEU A 151 16.37 -0.88 -4.56
C LEU A 151 15.78 -0.99 -5.96
N SER A 152 15.11 -2.11 -6.23
CA SER A 152 14.34 -2.31 -7.45
C SER A 152 12.86 -2.38 -7.09
N VAL A 153 12.05 -1.53 -7.70
CA VAL A 153 10.60 -1.53 -7.53
C VAL A 153 9.96 -2.08 -8.79
N TRP A 154 9.29 -3.21 -8.65
CA TRP A 154 8.48 -3.78 -9.73
C TRP A 154 7.06 -3.25 -9.61
N ALA A 155 6.65 -2.37 -10.53
CA ALA A 155 5.26 -1.97 -10.68
C ALA A 155 4.62 -2.84 -11.76
N SER A 156 3.84 -3.84 -11.34
CA SER A 156 3.00 -4.61 -12.27
C SER A 156 1.80 -3.74 -12.67
N SER A 157 1.91 -3.04 -13.79
CA SER A 157 0.77 -2.47 -14.47
C SER A 157 0.57 -3.23 -15.78
N ALA A 158 -0.59 -3.88 -15.92
CA ALA A 158 -1.02 -4.42 -17.20
C ALA A 158 -1.05 -3.26 -18.22
N GLY A 159 -0.04 -3.17 -19.08
CA GLY A 159 -0.01 -2.24 -20.19
C GLY A 159 1.09 -1.16 -20.22
N ILE A 160 2.05 -1.16 -19.28
CA ILE A 160 3.24 -0.32 -19.41
C ILE A 160 4.44 -1.21 -19.70
N SER A 161 5.11 -0.92 -20.83
CA SER A 161 6.32 -1.60 -21.27
C SER A 161 7.39 -1.64 -20.16
N SER A 162 8.23 -2.64 -20.25
CA SER A 162 9.33 -2.99 -19.35
C SER A 162 10.39 -1.91 -19.07
N ASP A 163 10.14 -0.67 -19.39
CA ASP A 163 11.15 0.39 -19.42
C ASP A 163 11.23 1.25 -18.14
N CYS A 164 10.43 0.94 -17.12
CA CYS A 164 10.49 1.63 -15.83
C CYS A 164 11.18 0.79 -14.76
N LEU A 165 12.38 0.29 -15.04
CA LEU A 165 13.27 -0.23 -13.99
C LEU A 165 14.04 0.93 -13.38
N GLY A 166 13.45 1.62 -12.42
CA GLY A 166 14.13 2.64 -11.64
C GLY A 166 15.08 1.97 -10.64
N ILE A 167 16.37 1.89 -10.95
CA ILE A 167 17.39 1.50 -9.97
C ILE A 167 17.69 2.75 -9.13
N PHE A 168 17.17 2.80 -7.92
CA PHE A 168 17.57 3.80 -6.95
C PHE A 168 18.79 3.29 -6.17
N VAL A 169 19.96 3.87 -6.42
CA VAL A 169 21.16 3.64 -5.62
C VAL A 169 21.13 4.59 -4.42
N TRP A 170 20.82 4.08 -3.25
CA TRP A 170 20.91 4.85 -2.02
C TRP A 170 22.37 4.89 -1.55
N ARG A 171 22.97 6.09 -1.51
CA ARG A 171 24.21 6.31 -0.75
C ARG A 171 23.81 6.60 0.69
N GLN A 172 24.21 5.75 1.59
CA GLN A 172 24.01 5.99 3.02
C GLN A 172 24.79 7.23 3.44
N TRP A 173 24.07 8.16 4.04
CA TRP A 173 24.59 9.38 4.64
C TRP A 173 25.53 9.02 5.79
N CYS A 174 26.81 9.21 5.62
CA CYS A 174 27.76 9.53 6.66
C CYS A 174 28.59 10.71 6.13
N SER A 175 28.10 11.91 6.31
CA SER A 175 28.94 13.07 6.29
C SER A 175 29.83 12.98 7.53
N THR A 176 31.08 12.67 7.34
CA THR A 176 32.10 13.04 8.33
C THR A 176 32.07 14.56 8.48
N PRO A 177 31.94 15.08 9.70
CA PRO A 177 32.27 16.50 9.92
C PRO A 177 33.76 16.65 9.66
N SER A 178 34.13 17.53 8.74
CA SER A 178 35.46 18.09 8.59
C SER A 178 35.82 18.91 9.80
#